data_f32300d4b5dc42844ac0d2b37735bd72
#
_entry.id   f32300d4b5dc42844ac0d2b37735bd72
#
_cell.length_a   1.000
_cell.length_b   1.000
_cell.length_c   1.000
_cell.angle_alpha   90.00
_cell.angle_beta   90.00
_cell.angle_gamma   90.00
#
_symmetry.space_group_name_H-M   'P 1'
#
loop_
_entity.id
_entity.type
_entity.pdbx_description
1 polymer ?
#
loop_
_entity_poly.entity_id
_entity_poly.type
_entity_poly.pdbx_seq_one_letter_code
_entity_poly.pdbx_strand_id
1 'polypeptide(L)'
;ISTEENRYIRKLVLLLCRFINNFKTNGYDLSDFDRMSNSTNNVRSKLFLQIAKECYLEYQRYLKENNAIDFQDMINDSVRILKSIKDNGKKLRFKYVIVDEYQDISRQRFDLTSALSDVCDAKIIAVGDDWQSIYAFSGSDITLFTKFKETMGYAKEIKIVKTYRNSQEVIDLAGNFIQRNKAQITKQLISNKNITDPVIIYTYISSKKSAENKRSGTDFALGVAVEKALDKIVESNTKPKSNVLILGRYGFDVHKFENTGLFEIVDKKSKIKSTKYPKMDITYMTAHSSKGLGYDNVIIINCKNETYGFPSKIEDDPVLSFVIKGDKSIEYAEERRLFYVAMTRTKNRVFCIAPEENPSEFLLELKRDYKNVVLNGEWNENVVNGPKRKLCPVCKFPLQYRYKNAFGLRLHLCTNEPELCGFMTNDLSGGKMSIMKCDECKDGYLIVKRRDNSCFLGCTN
;
A
#
# COMPACT_ATOMS: atom_id res chain seq x y z
N ILE A 1 20.85 4.34 -28.59
CA ILE A 1 20.12 3.59 -27.53
C ILE A 1 18.69 3.43 -28.01
N SER A 2 18.17 2.20 -28.10
CA SER A 2 16.81 1.91 -28.55
C SER A 2 15.77 2.47 -27.56
N THR A 3 14.54 2.66 -28.02
CA THR A 3 13.43 3.14 -27.15
C THR A 3 13.15 2.18 -25.98
N GLU A 4 13.40 0.88 -26.16
CA GLU A 4 13.29 -0.12 -25.10
C GLU A 4 14.42 -0.01 -24.08
N GLU A 5 15.67 0.15 -24.48
CA GLU A 5 16.81 0.35 -23.58
C GLU A 5 16.62 1.58 -22.70
N ASN A 6 16.16 2.69 -23.28
CA ASN A 6 15.80 3.90 -22.52
C ASN A 6 14.72 3.63 -21.45
N ARG A 7 13.75 2.75 -21.73
CA ARG A 7 12.71 2.38 -20.78
C ARG A 7 13.26 1.59 -19.59
N TYR A 8 14.20 0.65 -19.84
CA TYR A 8 14.83 -0.13 -18.77
C TYR A 8 15.75 0.73 -17.90
N ILE A 9 16.57 1.57 -18.52
CA ILE A 9 17.45 2.52 -17.81
C ILE A 9 16.61 3.43 -16.91
N ARG A 10 15.51 3.99 -17.43
CA ARG A 10 14.63 4.85 -16.63
C ARG A 10 14.03 4.12 -15.42
N LYS A 11 13.65 2.84 -15.57
CA LYS A 11 13.15 2.03 -14.45
C LYS A 11 14.22 1.78 -13.41
N LEU A 12 15.44 1.45 -13.84
CA LEU A 12 16.58 1.26 -12.94
C LEU A 12 16.91 2.55 -12.17
N VAL A 13 16.93 3.69 -12.85
CA VAL A 13 17.18 5.00 -12.22
C VAL A 13 16.12 5.28 -11.14
N LEU A 14 14.84 5.07 -11.43
CA LEU A 14 13.76 5.27 -10.45
C LEU A 14 13.91 4.33 -9.25
N LEU A 15 14.32 3.08 -9.49
CA LEU A 15 14.57 2.10 -8.42
C LEU A 15 15.76 2.52 -7.54
N LEU A 16 16.88 2.95 -8.17
CA LEU A 16 18.05 3.46 -7.46
C LEU A 16 17.71 4.71 -6.64
N CYS A 17 16.98 5.67 -7.19
CA CYS A 17 16.54 6.86 -6.46
C CYS A 17 15.69 6.47 -5.24
N ARG A 18 14.73 5.54 -5.41
CA ARG A 18 13.89 5.06 -4.31
C ARG A 18 14.71 4.32 -3.25
N PHE A 19 15.65 3.50 -3.67
CA PHE A 19 16.56 2.78 -2.77
C PHE A 19 17.43 3.74 -1.96
N ILE A 20 18.15 4.65 -2.62
CA ILE A 20 19.05 5.61 -1.96
C ILE A 20 18.29 6.53 -1.01
N ASN A 21 17.10 6.98 -1.41
CA ASN A 21 16.26 7.80 -0.54
C ASN A 21 15.89 7.05 0.76
N ASN A 22 15.44 5.79 0.65
CA ASN A 22 15.11 4.98 1.81
C ASN A 22 16.36 4.56 2.62
N PHE A 23 17.49 4.34 1.96
CA PHE A 23 18.78 4.08 2.60
C PHE A 23 19.16 5.24 3.55
N LYS A 24 19.10 6.46 3.07
CA LYS A 24 19.35 7.69 3.86
C LYS A 24 18.30 7.89 4.95
N THR A 25 17.02 7.62 4.66
CA THR A 25 15.89 7.71 5.60
C THR A 25 16.04 6.74 6.78
N ASN A 26 16.72 5.60 6.60
CA ASN A 26 17.05 4.68 7.69
C ASN A 26 18.31 5.09 8.47
N GLY A 27 18.99 6.15 8.06
CA GLY A 27 20.25 6.58 8.70
C GLY A 27 21.40 5.61 8.46
N TYR A 28 21.35 4.81 7.38
CA TYR A 28 22.41 3.87 7.02
C TYR A 28 23.65 4.58 6.51
N ASP A 29 24.80 3.95 6.71
CA ASP A 29 26.10 4.42 6.23
C ASP A 29 26.73 3.45 5.20
N LEU A 30 27.93 3.76 4.72
CA LEU A 30 28.59 2.97 3.67
C LEU A 30 28.83 1.50 4.08
N SER A 31 29.01 1.20 5.36
CA SER A 31 29.22 -0.17 5.85
C SER A 31 27.96 -1.01 5.73
N ASP A 32 26.79 -0.37 5.70
CA ASP A 32 25.51 -1.05 5.54
C ASP A 32 25.34 -1.69 4.14
N PHE A 33 25.95 -1.11 3.10
CA PHE A 33 25.97 -1.76 1.77
C PHE A 33 26.67 -3.11 1.82
N ASP A 34 27.80 -3.20 2.51
CA ASP A 34 28.57 -4.43 2.64
C ASP A 34 27.80 -5.45 3.51
N ARG A 35 27.17 -4.99 4.59
CA ARG A 35 26.27 -5.80 5.43
C ARG A 35 25.11 -6.36 4.63
N MET A 36 24.42 -5.54 3.83
CA MET A 36 23.31 -5.96 2.98
C MET A 36 23.78 -6.97 1.92
N SER A 37 24.93 -6.72 1.27
CA SER A 37 25.50 -7.63 0.28
C SER A 37 25.84 -8.98 0.87
N ASN A 38 26.36 -9.01 2.11
CA ASN A 38 26.68 -10.26 2.81
C ASN A 38 25.43 -11.01 3.31
N SER A 39 24.30 -10.33 3.48
CA SER A 39 23.05 -10.94 3.94
C SER A 39 22.27 -11.68 2.86
N THR A 40 22.66 -11.56 1.59
CA THR A 40 22.00 -12.24 0.46
C THR A 40 22.97 -13.07 -0.35
N ASN A 41 22.47 -14.18 -0.91
CA ASN A 41 23.19 -14.98 -1.91
C ASN A 41 22.75 -14.67 -3.35
N ASN A 42 21.76 -13.78 -3.52
CA ASN A 42 21.23 -13.44 -4.83
C ASN A 42 22.23 -12.55 -5.59
N VAL A 43 22.74 -13.02 -6.72
CA VAL A 43 23.75 -12.33 -7.53
C VAL A 43 23.24 -11.00 -8.05
N ARG A 44 21.95 -10.93 -8.46
CA ARG A 44 21.34 -9.67 -8.96
C ARG A 44 21.25 -8.62 -7.88
N SER A 45 20.84 -9.02 -6.66
CA SER A 45 20.80 -8.14 -5.51
C SER A 45 22.19 -7.62 -5.15
N LYS A 46 23.21 -8.47 -5.17
CA LYS A 46 24.60 -8.03 -4.96
C LYS A 46 25.08 -7.01 -5.99
N LEU A 47 24.82 -7.27 -7.28
CA LEU A 47 25.15 -6.35 -8.36
C LEU A 47 24.38 -5.01 -8.22
N PHE A 48 23.10 -5.08 -7.88
CA PHE A 48 22.33 -3.86 -7.62
C PHE A 48 22.91 -3.05 -6.46
N LEU A 49 23.26 -3.70 -5.35
CA LEU A 49 23.85 -3.03 -4.19
C LEU A 49 25.20 -2.38 -4.52
N GLN A 50 26.03 -3.02 -5.36
CA GLN A 50 27.29 -2.41 -5.87
C GLN A 50 26.99 -1.15 -6.68
N ILE A 51 26.08 -1.21 -7.66
CA ILE A 51 25.68 -0.05 -8.45
C ILE A 51 25.09 1.06 -7.55
N ALA A 52 24.23 0.68 -6.60
CA ALA A 52 23.62 1.63 -5.67
C ALA A 52 24.67 2.31 -4.76
N LYS A 53 25.70 1.58 -4.32
CA LYS A 53 26.82 2.12 -3.54
C LYS A 53 27.59 3.18 -4.34
N GLU A 54 27.95 2.88 -5.59
CA GLU A 54 28.65 3.83 -6.46
C GLU A 54 27.79 5.06 -6.78
N CYS A 55 26.51 4.87 -7.10
CA CYS A 55 25.57 5.97 -7.31
C CYS A 55 25.41 6.84 -6.05
N TYR A 56 25.37 6.23 -4.86
CA TYR A 56 25.28 6.96 -3.61
C TYR A 56 26.53 7.79 -3.33
N LEU A 57 27.73 7.21 -3.55
CA LEU A 57 29.01 7.93 -3.39
C LEU A 57 29.10 9.13 -4.34
N GLU A 58 28.75 8.93 -5.61
CA GLU A 58 28.76 9.99 -6.62
C GLU A 58 27.75 11.10 -6.26
N TYR A 59 26.55 10.71 -5.83
CA TYR A 59 25.53 11.66 -5.39
C TYR A 59 25.99 12.49 -4.17
N GLN A 60 26.60 11.86 -3.16
CA GLN A 60 27.14 12.56 -2.00
C GLN A 60 28.31 13.49 -2.39
N ARG A 61 29.17 13.07 -3.33
CA ARG A 61 30.22 13.92 -3.87
C ARG A 61 29.65 15.17 -4.56
N TYR A 62 28.67 14.97 -5.43
CA TYR A 62 27.98 16.07 -6.12
C TYR A 62 27.36 17.08 -5.14
N LEU A 63 26.68 16.61 -4.11
CA LEU A 63 26.09 17.48 -3.08
C LEU A 63 27.19 18.32 -2.39
N LYS A 64 28.29 17.68 -2.00
CA LYS A 64 29.41 18.35 -1.32
C LYS A 64 30.08 19.40 -2.19
N GLU A 65 30.36 19.08 -3.45
CA GLU A 65 30.97 20.01 -4.44
C GLU A 65 30.10 21.23 -4.71
N ASN A 66 28.78 21.08 -4.65
CA ASN A 66 27.82 22.16 -4.86
C ASN A 66 27.34 22.86 -3.57
N ASN A 67 27.96 22.57 -2.42
CA ASN A 67 27.51 23.06 -1.10
C ASN A 67 26.00 22.87 -0.88
N ALA A 68 25.47 21.73 -1.31
CA ALA A 68 24.06 21.35 -1.21
C ALA A 68 23.86 20.19 -0.24
N ILE A 69 22.67 20.11 0.32
CA ILE A 69 22.19 18.98 1.10
C ILE A 69 20.78 18.63 0.65
N ASP A 70 20.40 17.38 0.71
CA ASP A 70 19.01 16.98 0.52
C ASP A 70 18.25 16.95 1.86
N PHE A 71 16.93 16.68 1.80
CA PHE A 71 16.09 16.66 3.01
C PHE A 71 16.50 15.58 4.01
N GLN A 72 17.04 14.45 3.56
CA GLN A 72 17.51 13.39 4.43
C GLN A 72 18.83 13.78 5.11
N ASP A 73 19.73 14.41 4.38
CA ASP A 73 20.98 14.94 4.95
C ASP A 73 20.67 16.00 6.00
N MET A 74 19.73 16.91 5.72
CA MET A 74 19.32 17.94 6.69
C MET A 74 18.92 17.33 8.04
N ILE A 75 18.16 16.22 8.03
CA ILE A 75 17.74 15.55 9.26
C ILE A 75 18.92 14.80 9.90
N ASN A 76 19.69 14.04 9.13
CA ASN A 76 20.81 13.25 9.63
C ASN A 76 21.92 14.13 10.19
N ASP A 77 22.21 15.26 9.55
CA ASP A 77 23.18 16.25 10.03
C ASP A 77 22.70 16.93 11.31
N SER A 78 21.41 17.23 11.41
CA SER A 78 20.81 17.76 12.64
C SER A 78 21.02 16.78 13.81
N VAL A 79 20.86 15.48 13.60
CA VAL A 79 21.15 14.45 14.62
C VAL A 79 22.62 14.50 15.05
N ARG A 80 23.56 14.60 14.09
CA ARG A 80 24.99 14.67 14.37
C ARG A 80 25.35 15.93 15.18
N ILE A 81 24.80 17.08 14.78
CA ILE A 81 25.01 18.36 15.46
C ILE A 81 24.47 18.30 16.89
N LEU A 82 23.25 17.79 17.11
CA LEU A 82 22.65 17.68 18.44
C LEU A 82 23.46 16.77 19.36
N LYS A 83 23.97 15.65 18.86
CA LYS A 83 24.86 14.75 19.59
C LYS A 83 26.15 15.48 19.99
N SER A 84 26.78 16.20 19.05
CA SER A 84 27.98 17.00 19.32
C SER A 84 27.75 18.10 20.37
N ILE A 85 26.58 18.77 20.34
CA ILE A 85 26.19 19.78 21.35
C ILE A 85 26.12 19.12 22.73
N LYS A 86 25.51 17.93 22.84
CA LYS A 86 25.40 17.15 24.07
C LYS A 86 26.79 16.74 24.59
N ASP A 87 27.63 16.18 23.70
CA ASP A 87 28.98 15.71 24.05
C ASP A 87 29.89 16.85 24.56
N ASN A 88 29.67 18.07 24.06
CA ASN A 88 30.35 19.28 24.53
C ASN A 88 29.71 19.89 25.80
N GLY A 89 28.82 19.17 26.49
CA GLY A 89 28.20 19.61 27.73
C GLY A 89 27.20 20.77 27.59
N LYS A 90 26.83 21.15 26.37
CA LYS A 90 25.87 22.21 26.10
C LYS A 90 24.45 21.65 26.12
N LYS A 91 23.47 22.45 26.56
CA LYS A 91 22.04 22.09 26.60
C LYS A 91 21.20 23.12 25.84
N LEU A 92 20.17 22.65 25.18
CA LEU A 92 19.09 23.48 24.62
C LEU A 92 17.94 23.58 25.66
N ARG A 93 17.07 24.58 25.52
CA ARG A 93 16.08 24.92 26.56
C ARG A 93 14.62 24.55 26.16
N PHE A 94 14.42 23.36 25.61
CA PHE A 94 13.07 22.86 25.39
C PHE A 94 12.66 21.90 26.50
N LYS A 95 11.43 22.03 27.00
CA LYS A 95 10.89 21.14 28.06
C LYS A 95 10.12 19.96 27.48
N TYR A 96 9.60 20.13 26.29
CA TYR A 96 8.77 19.12 25.61
C TYR A 96 9.15 19.03 24.13
N VAL A 97 9.17 17.81 23.60
CA VAL A 97 9.23 17.51 22.17
C VAL A 97 7.91 16.82 21.83
N ILE A 98 7.08 17.48 21.03
CA ILE A 98 5.75 16.98 20.66
C ILE A 98 5.81 16.52 19.22
N VAL A 99 5.46 15.25 18.95
CA VAL A 99 5.43 14.67 17.61
C VAL A 99 4.03 14.16 17.33
N ASP A 100 3.40 14.77 16.32
CA ASP A 100 2.10 14.34 15.81
C ASP A 100 2.26 13.34 14.66
N GLU A 101 1.21 12.55 14.37
CA GLU A 101 1.21 11.49 13.35
C GLU A 101 2.42 10.53 13.51
N TYR A 102 2.77 10.20 14.76
CA TYR A 102 3.98 9.44 15.09
C TYR A 102 4.02 8.05 14.46
N GLN A 103 2.91 7.46 14.05
CA GLN A 103 2.85 6.19 13.32
C GLN A 103 3.52 6.23 11.93
N ASP A 104 3.79 7.45 11.41
CA ASP A 104 4.48 7.65 10.13
C ASP A 104 5.96 8.03 10.33
N ILE A 105 6.48 7.86 11.54
CA ILE A 105 7.88 8.21 11.84
C ILE A 105 8.84 7.28 11.11
N SER A 106 9.88 7.84 10.51
CA SER A 106 11.02 7.10 9.96
C SER A 106 12.16 7.01 10.99
N ARG A 107 13.12 6.12 10.76
CA ARG A 107 14.26 5.94 11.65
C ARG A 107 15.03 7.25 11.90
N GLN A 108 15.35 8.01 10.87
CA GLN A 108 16.06 9.29 11.01
C GLN A 108 15.27 10.31 11.84
N ARG A 109 13.93 10.39 11.68
CA ARG A 109 13.09 11.31 12.47
C ARG A 109 12.99 10.85 13.92
N PHE A 110 12.96 9.54 14.15
CA PHE A 110 13.07 8.98 15.49
C PHE A 110 14.39 9.35 16.14
N ASP A 111 15.52 9.19 15.43
CA ASP A 111 16.85 9.54 15.95
C ASP A 111 16.97 11.04 16.21
N LEU A 112 16.36 11.90 15.37
CA LEU A 112 16.27 13.35 15.61
C LEU A 112 15.46 13.67 16.88
N THR A 113 14.30 13.01 17.05
CA THR A 113 13.44 13.18 18.23
C THR A 113 14.19 12.79 19.51
N SER A 114 14.91 11.66 19.48
CA SER A 114 15.72 11.18 20.61
C SER A 114 16.86 12.14 20.91
N ALA A 115 17.65 12.55 19.90
CA ALA A 115 18.78 13.45 20.09
C ALA A 115 18.34 14.83 20.64
N LEU A 116 17.18 15.32 20.16
CA LEU A 116 16.61 16.57 20.66
C LEU A 116 16.14 16.45 22.12
N SER A 117 15.46 15.36 22.46
CA SER A 117 15.07 15.06 23.84
C SER A 117 16.28 14.99 24.77
N ASP A 118 17.32 14.29 24.34
CA ASP A 118 18.53 14.06 25.09
C ASP A 118 19.29 15.37 25.39
N VAL A 119 19.49 16.24 24.39
CA VAL A 119 20.24 17.49 24.54
C VAL A 119 19.47 18.52 25.36
N CYS A 120 18.15 18.41 25.39
CA CYS A 120 17.28 19.33 26.14
C CYS A 120 16.90 18.82 27.52
N ASP A 121 17.11 17.54 27.82
CA ASP A 121 16.47 16.83 28.94
C ASP A 121 14.94 16.98 28.90
N ALA A 122 14.37 16.85 27.70
CA ALA A 122 12.96 17.14 27.40
C ALA A 122 12.11 15.87 27.45
N LYS A 123 10.85 16.04 27.83
CA LYS A 123 9.85 14.96 27.74
C LYS A 123 9.30 14.86 26.33
N ILE A 124 9.19 13.62 25.82
CA ILE A 124 8.60 13.35 24.51
C ILE A 124 7.08 13.11 24.67
N ILE A 125 6.29 13.75 23.84
CA ILE A 125 4.85 13.50 23.69
C ILE A 125 4.63 13.05 22.25
N ALA A 126 4.34 11.75 22.04
CA ALA A 126 4.06 11.17 20.74
C ALA A 126 2.58 10.90 20.60
N VAL A 127 1.96 11.44 19.56
CA VAL A 127 0.54 11.24 19.26
C VAL A 127 0.42 10.55 17.91
N GLY A 128 -0.43 9.51 17.80
CA GLY A 128 -0.58 8.77 16.55
C GLY A 128 -1.63 7.70 16.60
N ASP A 129 -1.88 7.08 15.46
CA ASP A 129 -2.82 5.99 15.25
C ASP A 129 -2.19 4.93 14.32
N ASP A 130 -1.76 3.79 14.88
CA ASP A 130 -1.14 2.69 14.13
C ASP A 130 -2.02 2.12 13.01
N TRP A 131 -3.36 2.22 13.15
CA TRP A 131 -4.30 1.82 12.11
C TRP A 131 -4.23 2.71 10.86
N GLN A 132 -3.64 3.90 10.97
CA GLN A 132 -3.44 4.86 9.89
C GLN A 132 -1.99 4.93 9.37
N SER A 133 -1.12 3.98 9.73
CA SER A 133 0.24 3.89 9.21
C SER A 133 0.24 3.33 7.79
N ILE A 134 0.38 4.20 6.79
CA ILE A 134 0.26 3.87 5.35
C ILE A 134 1.42 4.40 4.50
N TYR A 135 2.53 4.78 5.10
CA TYR A 135 3.69 5.37 4.41
C TYR A 135 4.98 4.54 4.55
N ALA A 136 4.85 3.20 4.72
CA ALA A 136 6.02 2.32 4.77
C ALA A 136 6.88 2.42 3.50
N PHE A 137 6.25 2.61 2.34
CA PHE A 137 6.95 2.80 1.06
C PHE A 137 7.87 4.03 1.01
N SER A 138 7.68 5.00 1.90
CA SER A 138 8.51 6.20 2.05
C SER A 138 9.44 6.16 3.28
N GLY A 139 9.62 4.97 3.88
CA GLY A 139 10.56 4.71 4.96
C GLY A 139 10.00 4.90 6.37
N SER A 140 8.67 5.02 6.55
CA SER A 140 8.11 4.95 7.91
C SER A 140 8.20 3.53 8.47
N ASP A 141 8.50 3.43 9.77
CA ASP A 141 8.63 2.17 10.50
C ASP A 141 7.61 2.13 11.64
N ILE A 142 6.49 1.43 11.42
CA ILE A 142 5.42 1.30 12.40
C ILE A 142 5.88 0.68 13.73
N THR A 143 6.99 -0.08 13.71
CA THR A 143 7.51 -0.71 14.93
C THR A 143 8.03 0.32 15.94
N LEU A 144 8.48 1.49 15.48
CA LEU A 144 8.87 2.59 16.33
C LEU A 144 7.71 3.17 17.14
N PHE A 145 6.49 3.06 16.61
CA PHE A 145 5.26 3.45 17.31
C PHE A 145 4.73 2.32 18.20
N THR A 146 4.56 1.11 17.65
CA THR A 146 3.97 -0.02 18.39
C THR A 146 4.87 -0.52 19.53
N LYS A 147 6.18 -0.31 19.42
CA LYS A 147 7.19 -0.65 20.43
C LYS A 147 7.80 0.58 21.10
N PHE A 148 7.04 1.65 21.25
CA PHE A 148 7.53 2.91 21.79
C PHE A 148 8.19 2.76 23.16
N LYS A 149 7.61 1.95 24.07
CA LYS A 149 8.18 1.69 25.40
C LYS A 149 9.50 0.94 25.36
N GLU A 150 9.67 0.05 24.37
CA GLU A 150 10.92 -0.71 24.20
C GLU A 150 12.04 0.18 23.66
N THR A 151 11.71 1.18 22.85
CA THR A 151 12.66 2.03 22.14
C THR A 151 13.00 3.33 22.89
N MET A 152 12.00 3.92 23.58
CA MET A 152 12.14 5.20 24.30
C MET A 152 12.19 5.04 25.83
N GLY A 153 12.02 3.81 26.35
CA GLY A 153 11.97 3.53 27.78
C GLY A 153 10.58 3.76 28.39
N TYR A 154 10.54 4.12 29.69
CA TYR A 154 9.27 4.28 30.38
C TYR A 154 8.38 5.35 29.74
N ALA A 155 7.15 4.98 29.42
CA ALA A 155 6.16 5.87 28.87
C ALA A 155 4.77 5.64 29.48
N LYS A 156 4.05 6.73 29.75
CA LYS A 156 2.61 6.69 30.06
C LYS A 156 1.81 6.65 28.77
N GLU A 157 1.06 5.60 28.56
CA GLU A 157 0.18 5.43 27.40
C GLU A 157 -1.23 5.90 27.75
N ILE A 158 -1.82 6.72 26.88
CA ILE A 158 -3.20 7.20 26.99
C ILE A 158 -3.91 6.90 25.68
N LYS A 159 -5.04 6.20 25.73
CA LYS A 159 -5.88 5.88 24.57
C LYS A 159 -7.00 6.90 24.43
N ILE A 160 -7.05 7.60 23.31
CA ILE A 160 -8.17 8.46 22.93
C ILE A 160 -9.16 7.57 22.18
N VAL A 161 -10.27 7.24 22.82
CA VAL A 161 -11.25 6.28 22.27
C VAL A 161 -12.46 6.95 21.63
N LYS A 162 -12.76 8.22 21.93
CA LYS A 162 -13.93 8.91 21.40
C LYS A 162 -13.64 9.57 20.05
N THR A 163 -14.46 9.26 19.05
CA THR A 163 -14.43 9.90 17.74
C THR A 163 -15.70 10.70 17.47
N TYR A 164 -15.57 11.80 16.71
CA TYR A 164 -16.66 12.67 16.34
C TYR A 164 -16.96 12.68 14.83
N ARG A 165 -16.12 12.02 14.04
CA ARG A 165 -16.23 11.97 12.58
C ARG A 165 -17.23 10.92 12.14
N ASN A 166 -16.95 9.67 12.42
CA ASN A 166 -17.67 8.51 11.92
C ASN A 166 -18.84 8.11 12.83
N SER A 167 -19.81 7.37 12.30
CA SER A 167 -20.82 6.67 13.10
C SER A 167 -20.24 5.46 13.82
N GLN A 168 -20.93 4.96 14.84
CA GLN A 168 -20.52 3.77 15.60
C GLN A 168 -20.37 2.57 14.69
N GLU A 169 -21.33 2.36 13.79
CA GLU A 169 -21.33 1.20 12.90
C GLU A 169 -20.17 1.22 11.90
N VAL A 170 -19.78 2.40 11.40
CA VAL A 170 -18.59 2.53 10.51
C VAL A 170 -17.32 2.20 11.28
N ILE A 171 -17.15 2.71 12.50
CA ILE A 171 -15.92 2.46 13.27
C ILE A 171 -15.85 1.03 13.80
N ASP A 172 -16.97 0.41 14.14
CA ASP A 172 -17.00 -1.00 14.57
C ASP A 172 -16.61 -1.92 13.39
N LEU A 173 -17.17 -1.67 12.21
CA LEU A 173 -16.87 -2.43 11.02
C LEU A 173 -15.40 -2.26 10.61
N ALA A 174 -14.96 -1.01 10.45
CA ALA A 174 -13.59 -0.70 10.03
C ALA A 174 -12.56 -1.11 11.10
N GLY A 175 -12.88 -0.94 12.39
CA GLY A 175 -12.03 -1.34 13.51
C GLY A 175 -11.86 -2.86 13.60
N ASN A 176 -12.95 -3.62 13.46
CA ASN A 176 -12.88 -5.08 13.44
C ASN A 176 -12.12 -5.59 12.19
N PHE A 177 -12.32 -4.94 11.03
CA PHE A 177 -11.60 -5.26 9.81
C PHE A 177 -10.08 -5.08 9.98
N ILE A 178 -9.63 -3.96 10.55
CA ILE A 178 -8.18 -3.70 10.70
C ILE A 178 -7.56 -4.57 11.80
N GLN A 179 -8.27 -4.86 12.90
CA GLN A 179 -7.78 -5.67 14.04
C GLN A 179 -7.67 -7.16 13.72
N ARG A 180 -8.04 -7.63 12.54
CA ARG A 180 -7.62 -8.96 12.06
C ARG A 180 -6.11 -9.10 12.00
N ASN A 181 -5.39 -8.02 11.73
CA ASN A 181 -3.97 -7.97 11.94
C ASN A 181 -3.66 -7.86 13.44
N LYS A 182 -3.21 -8.96 14.05
CA LYS A 182 -2.89 -9.02 15.48
C LYS A 182 -1.69 -8.17 15.90
N ALA A 183 -0.91 -7.66 14.94
CA ALA A 183 0.18 -6.73 15.22
C ALA A 183 -0.33 -5.29 15.50
N GLN A 184 -1.60 -4.99 15.20
CA GLN A 184 -2.20 -3.68 15.47
C GLN A 184 -2.59 -3.53 16.95
N ILE A 185 -2.47 -2.32 17.48
CA ILE A 185 -2.88 -1.99 18.84
C ILE A 185 -4.41 -2.14 18.96
N THR A 186 -4.85 -2.96 19.89
CA THR A 186 -6.30 -3.17 20.13
C THR A 186 -6.94 -1.92 20.72
N LYS A 187 -7.97 -1.41 20.05
CA LYS A 187 -8.74 -0.23 20.44
C LYS A 187 -10.24 -0.52 20.29
N GLN A 188 -11.04 0.05 21.17
CA GLN A 188 -12.50 0.15 21.01
C GLN A 188 -12.82 1.64 20.89
N LEU A 189 -13.26 2.06 19.71
CA LEU A 189 -13.64 3.44 19.48
C LEU A 189 -15.13 3.63 19.78
N ILE A 190 -15.50 4.80 20.25
CA ILE A 190 -16.86 5.16 20.65
C ILE A 190 -17.30 6.40 19.88
N SER A 191 -18.51 6.37 19.32
CA SER A 191 -19.16 7.51 18.68
C SER A 191 -20.57 7.69 19.21
N ASN A 192 -21.04 8.93 19.22
CA ASN A 192 -22.44 9.27 19.54
C ASN A 192 -23.34 9.29 18.28
N LYS A 193 -22.78 8.97 17.10
CA LYS A 193 -23.51 8.93 15.83
C LYS A 193 -23.84 7.49 15.49
N ASN A 194 -25.10 7.25 15.10
CA ASN A 194 -25.54 5.95 14.58
C ASN A 194 -26.09 6.12 13.17
N ILE A 195 -25.92 5.11 12.34
CA ILE A 195 -26.41 5.09 10.97
C ILE A 195 -26.81 3.66 10.56
N THR A 196 -27.90 3.54 9.85
CA THR A 196 -28.25 2.30 9.17
C THR A 196 -27.44 2.14 7.89
N ASP A 197 -27.09 0.90 7.53
CA ASP A 197 -26.36 0.59 6.30
C ASP A 197 -25.05 1.41 6.14
N PRO A 198 -24.08 1.22 7.06
CA PRO A 198 -22.85 2.02 7.09
C PRO A 198 -21.98 1.83 5.85
N VAL A 199 -22.03 0.63 5.26
CA VAL A 199 -21.30 0.25 4.05
C VAL A 199 -22.26 -0.37 3.04
N ILE A 200 -22.31 0.22 1.85
CA ILE A 200 -23.15 -0.23 0.74
C ILE A 200 -22.26 -0.57 -0.45
N ILE A 201 -22.39 -1.77 -0.97
CA ILE A 201 -21.65 -2.25 -2.13
C ILE A 201 -22.56 -2.22 -3.34
N TYR A 202 -22.13 -1.55 -4.40
CA TYR A 202 -22.76 -1.62 -5.73
C TYR A 202 -21.88 -2.42 -6.66
N THR A 203 -22.47 -3.40 -7.36
CA THR A 203 -21.76 -4.18 -8.35
C THR A 203 -22.04 -3.68 -9.77
N TYR A 204 -21.13 -4.01 -10.67
CA TYR A 204 -21.30 -3.78 -12.11
C TYR A 204 -20.68 -4.93 -12.89
N ILE A 205 -21.24 -5.19 -14.08
CA ILE A 205 -20.72 -6.20 -15.01
C ILE A 205 -19.61 -5.58 -15.85
N SER A 206 -18.41 -6.14 -15.79
CA SER A 206 -17.33 -5.72 -16.67
C SER A 206 -17.50 -6.42 -18.03
N SER A 207 -17.99 -5.70 -19.04
CA SER A 207 -18.23 -6.29 -20.36
C SER A 207 -16.93 -6.75 -21.01
N LYS A 208 -16.78 -8.06 -21.13
CA LYS A 208 -15.67 -8.68 -21.90
C LYS A 208 -15.88 -8.68 -23.40
N LYS A 209 -17.05 -8.25 -23.89
CA LYS A 209 -17.45 -8.43 -25.30
C LYS A 209 -18.23 -7.24 -25.84
N SER A 210 -17.55 -6.24 -26.34
CA SER A 210 -17.96 -5.58 -27.57
C SER A 210 -16.67 -5.20 -28.32
N ALA A 211 -16.54 -5.73 -29.53
CA ALA A 211 -15.29 -5.69 -30.30
C ALA A 211 -14.89 -4.28 -30.78
N GLU A 212 -15.77 -3.29 -30.68
CA GLU A 212 -15.56 -1.95 -31.25
C GLU A 212 -15.28 -0.83 -30.22
N ASN A 213 -15.55 -1.04 -28.91
CA ASN A 213 -15.28 -0.03 -27.88
C ASN A 213 -14.99 -0.65 -26.50
N LYS A 214 -13.94 -1.45 -26.37
CA LYS A 214 -13.62 -2.25 -25.17
C LYS A 214 -13.37 -1.46 -23.87
N ARG A 215 -12.96 -0.19 -23.94
CA ARG A 215 -12.79 0.67 -22.75
C ARG A 215 -14.09 1.33 -22.33
N SER A 216 -14.93 1.73 -23.25
CA SER A 216 -16.14 2.52 -22.93
C SER A 216 -17.20 1.72 -22.16
N GLY A 217 -17.33 0.42 -22.39
CA GLY A 217 -18.39 -0.39 -21.75
C GLY A 217 -18.16 -0.62 -20.24
N THR A 218 -16.94 -0.99 -19.83
CA THR A 218 -16.63 -1.24 -18.40
C THR A 218 -16.58 0.06 -17.61
N ASP A 219 -16.01 1.13 -18.16
CA ASP A 219 -15.93 2.44 -17.49
C ASP A 219 -17.32 3.07 -17.39
N PHE A 220 -18.17 2.91 -18.42
CA PHE A 220 -19.57 3.34 -18.36
C PHE A 220 -20.34 2.59 -17.26
N ALA A 221 -20.20 1.25 -17.19
CA ALA A 221 -20.87 0.44 -16.16
C ALA A 221 -20.43 0.81 -14.74
N LEU A 222 -19.14 1.10 -14.55
CA LEU A 222 -18.62 1.66 -13.30
C LEU A 222 -19.24 3.02 -13.01
N GLY A 223 -19.33 3.91 -14.01
CA GLY A 223 -19.97 5.22 -13.89
C GLY A 223 -21.43 5.12 -13.45
N VAL A 224 -22.21 4.22 -14.05
CA VAL A 224 -23.61 3.96 -13.64
C VAL A 224 -23.69 3.47 -12.19
N ALA A 225 -22.79 2.59 -11.76
CA ALA A 225 -22.76 2.14 -10.36
C ALA A 225 -22.43 3.27 -9.39
N VAL A 226 -21.55 4.21 -9.78
CA VAL A 226 -21.27 5.43 -9.02
C VAL A 226 -22.50 6.32 -8.97
N GLU A 227 -23.25 6.52 -10.09
CA GLU A 227 -24.51 7.29 -10.08
C GLU A 227 -25.55 6.70 -9.13
N LYS A 228 -25.69 5.36 -9.07
CA LYS A 228 -26.58 4.71 -8.09
C LYS A 228 -26.17 5.01 -6.64
N ALA A 229 -24.88 5.11 -6.37
CA ALA A 229 -24.40 5.53 -5.06
C ALA A 229 -24.74 7.01 -4.78
N LEU A 230 -24.63 7.89 -5.78
CA LEU A 230 -25.05 9.29 -5.66
C LEU A 230 -26.56 9.41 -5.46
N ASP A 231 -27.37 8.60 -6.15
CA ASP A 231 -28.83 8.55 -5.96
C ASP A 231 -29.15 8.24 -4.48
N LYS A 232 -28.50 7.21 -3.94
CA LYS A 232 -28.68 6.82 -2.52
C LYS A 232 -28.24 7.89 -1.53
N ILE A 233 -27.19 8.64 -1.86
CA ILE A 233 -26.74 9.79 -1.07
C ILE A 233 -27.80 10.88 -1.07
N VAL A 234 -28.37 11.21 -2.21
CA VAL A 234 -29.43 12.23 -2.35
C VAL A 234 -30.68 11.83 -1.59
N GLU A 235 -31.14 10.58 -1.75
CA GLU A 235 -32.31 10.03 -1.03
C GLU A 235 -32.14 10.08 0.49
N SER A 236 -30.91 9.86 0.96
CA SER A 236 -30.60 9.78 2.39
C SER A 236 -30.31 11.12 3.04
N ASN A 237 -30.15 12.18 2.26
CA ASN A 237 -29.69 13.48 2.76
C ASN A 237 -30.85 14.44 3.01
N THR A 238 -30.92 14.88 4.25
CA THR A 238 -31.73 16.03 4.66
C THR A 238 -31.02 17.39 4.43
N LYS A 239 -29.73 17.38 4.06
CA LYS A 239 -28.92 18.59 3.86
C LYS A 239 -28.69 18.86 2.38
N PRO A 240 -28.97 20.08 1.89
CA PRO A 240 -28.86 20.41 0.47
C PRO A 240 -27.45 20.51 -0.10
N LYS A 241 -26.40 20.45 0.73
CA LYS A 241 -24.99 20.49 0.33
C LYS A 241 -24.20 19.40 1.05
N SER A 242 -24.29 18.18 0.55
CA SER A 242 -23.43 17.08 0.99
C SER A 242 -22.22 17.01 0.06
N ASN A 243 -21.01 16.98 0.63
CA ASN A 243 -19.80 16.74 -0.15
C ASN A 243 -19.52 15.25 -0.26
N VAL A 244 -19.04 14.83 -1.43
CA VAL A 244 -18.74 13.44 -1.75
C VAL A 244 -17.28 13.31 -2.14
N LEU A 245 -16.60 12.33 -1.56
CA LEU A 245 -15.25 11.97 -1.95
C LEU A 245 -15.29 10.65 -2.73
N ILE A 246 -14.80 10.68 -3.96
CA ILE A 246 -14.52 9.47 -4.73
C ILE A 246 -13.06 9.11 -4.50
N LEU A 247 -12.81 7.91 -4.00
CA LEU A 247 -11.48 7.37 -3.73
C LEU A 247 -11.11 6.29 -4.74
N GLY A 248 -10.00 6.52 -5.47
CA GLY A 248 -9.29 5.50 -6.21
C GLY A 248 -8.10 4.97 -5.44
N ARG A 249 -7.60 3.79 -5.82
CA ARG A 249 -6.31 3.28 -5.33
C ARG A 249 -5.15 4.01 -6.00
N TYR A 250 -5.30 4.42 -7.26
CA TYR A 250 -4.28 5.06 -8.08
C TYR A 250 -4.76 6.39 -8.66
N GLY A 251 -3.83 7.31 -8.91
CA GLY A 251 -4.15 8.61 -9.52
C GLY A 251 -4.79 8.50 -10.90
N PHE A 252 -4.48 7.46 -11.67
CA PHE A 252 -5.06 7.24 -12.99
C PHE A 252 -6.48 6.66 -12.96
N ASP A 253 -7.01 6.25 -11.80
CA ASP A 253 -8.37 5.72 -11.71
C ASP A 253 -9.43 6.77 -12.05
N VAL A 254 -9.11 8.06 -11.92
CA VAL A 254 -10.01 9.15 -12.33
C VAL A 254 -10.34 9.12 -13.83
N HIS A 255 -9.42 8.63 -14.67
CA HIS A 255 -9.64 8.54 -16.12
C HIS A 255 -10.73 7.56 -16.53
N LYS A 256 -11.20 6.71 -15.61
CA LYS A 256 -12.37 5.84 -15.83
C LYS A 256 -13.67 6.61 -15.96
N PHE A 257 -13.71 7.85 -15.57
CA PHE A 257 -14.87 8.74 -15.74
C PHE A 257 -14.85 9.50 -17.07
N GLU A 258 -13.69 9.53 -17.76
CA GLU A 258 -13.57 10.16 -19.08
C GLU A 258 -14.40 9.41 -20.11
N ASN A 259 -15.02 10.14 -21.02
CA ASN A 259 -15.80 9.60 -22.13
C ASN A 259 -17.00 8.71 -21.75
N THR A 260 -17.45 8.75 -20.50
CA THR A 260 -18.67 8.04 -20.08
C THR A 260 -19.95 8.82 -20.38
N GLY A 261 -19.87 10.13 -20.56
CA GLY A 261 -21.03 11.04 -20.66
C GLY A 261 -21.76 11.28 -19.33
N LEU A 262 -21.40 10.56 -18.26
CA LEU A 262 -22.01 10.65 -16.94
C LEU A 262 -21.29 11.64 -16.01
N PHE A 263 -20.01 11.83 -16.25
CA PHE A 263 -19.13 12.68 -15.43
C PHE A 263 -18.20 13.52 -16.30
N GLU A 264 -17.88 14.70 -15.81
CA GLU A 264 -16.88 15.62 -16.35
C GLU A 264 -15.74 15.81 -15.34
N ILE A 265 -14.50 15.60 -15.77
CA ILE A 265 -13.33 15.92 -14.96
C ILE A 265 -13.00 17.40 -15.14
N VAL A 266 -13.12 18.17 -14.07
CA VAL A 266 -12.89 19.59 -14.10
C VAL A 266 -11.52 19.91 -13.54
N ASP A 267 -10.98 20.46 -12.93
CA ASP A 267 -9.72 20.91 -12.35
C ASP A 267 -8.68 19.78 -12.19
N LYS A 268 -7.76 19.69 -13.15
CA LYS A 268 -6.53 18.85 -13.13
C LYS A 268 -6.66 17.52 -12.36
N LYS A 269 -7.83 16.85 -12.49
CA LYS A 269 -8.15 15.53 -11.94
C LYS A 269 -8.59 15.49 -10.45
N SER A 270 -8.87 16.60 -9.82
CA SER A 270 -9.34 16.61 -8.42
C SER A 270 -10.85 16.86 -8.26
N LYS A 271 -11.49 17.56 -9.20
CA LYS A 271 -12.93 17.83 -9.16
C LYS A 271 -13.66 17.08 -10.27
N ILE A 272 -14.77 16.45 -9.90
CA ILE A 272 -15.66 15.73 -10.82
C ILE A 272 -17.04 16.38 -10.74
N LYS A 273 -17.64 16.62 -11.90
CA LYS A 273 -19.05 17.01 -11.99
C LYS A 273 -19.88 15.85 -12.49
N SER A 274 -20.96 15.53 -11.80
CA SER A 274 -21.97 14.60 -12.30
C SER A 274 -22.94 15.32 -13.24
N THR A 275 -23.23 14.73 -14.38
CA THR A 275 -24.24 15.24 -15.31
C THR A 275 -25.61 15.26 -14.66
N LYS A 276 -25.94 14.21 -13.89
CA LYS A 276 -27.20 14.07 -13.16
C LYS A 276 -27.32 15.01 -11.96
N TYR A 277 -26.21 15.28 -11.26
CA TYR A 277 -26.14 16.10 -10.05
C TYR A 277 -25.13 17.23 -10.16
N PRO A 278 -25.32 18.22 -11.05
CA PRO A 278 -24.31 19.23 -11.39
C PRO A 278 -23.95 20.18 -10.23
N LYS A 279 -24.80 20.27 -9.19
CA LYS A 279 -24.57 21.12 -8.00
C LYS A 279 -23.89 20.38 -6.85
N MET A 280 -23.68 19.07 -6.96
CA MET A 280 -23.03 18.27 -5.92
C MET A 280 -21.52 18.53 -5.92
N ASP A 281 -20.95 18.73 -4.74
CA ASP A 281 -19.50 18.89 -4.59
C ASP A 281 -18.84 17.53 -4.53
N ILE A 282 -18.30 17.07 -5.65
CA ILE A 282 -17.63 15.78 -5.79
C ILE A 282 -16.13 16.01 -5.98
N THR A 283 -15.33 15.43 -5.10
CA THR A 283 -13.86 15.47 -5.18
C THR A 283 -13.31 14.08 -5.43
N TYR A 284 -12.28 13.96 -6.26
CA TYR A 284 -11.53 12.73 -6.46
C TYR A 284 -10.16 12.82 -5.78
N MET A 285 -9.75 11.75 -5.11
CA MET A 285 -8.41 11.58 -4.55
C MET A 285 -8.00 10.10 -4.56
N THR A 286 -6.69 9.87 -4.40
CA THR A 286 -6.23 8.53 -4.03
C THR A 286 -6.50 8.27 -2.54
N ALA A 287 -6.63 7.00 -2.15
CA ALA A 287 -6.79 6.63 -0.75
C ALA A 287 -5.65 7.19 0.13
N HIS A 288 -4.40 7.21 -0.37
CA HIS A 288 -3.26 7.81 0.35
C HIS A 288 -3.42 9.32 0.57
N SER A 289 -3.81 10.05 -0.48
CA SER A 289 -3.95 11.52 -0.42
C SER A 289 -5.13 11.96 0.45
N SER A 290 -6.05 11.06 0.78
CA SER A 290 -7.22 11.35 1.60
C SER A 290 -6.94 11.34 3.10
N LYS A 291 -5.76 10.88 3.53
CA LYS A 291 -5.39 10.85 4.96
C LYS A 291 -5.53 12.23 5.59
N GLY A 292 -6.04 12.28 6.82
CA GLY A 292 -6.32 13.52 7.54
C GLY A 292 -7.63 14.21 7.17
N LEU A 293 -8.18 13.99 5.97
CA LEU A 293 -9.41 14.64 5.50
C LEU A 293 -10.68 13.95 5.99
N GLY A 294 -11.83 14.63 5.82
CA GLY A 294 -13.14 14.08 6.14
C GLY A 294 -14.23 14.67 5.25
N TYR A 295 -15.10 13.78 4.73
CA TYR A 295 -16.20 14.11 3.81
C TYR A 295 -17.51 13.57 4.35
N ASP A 296 -18.63 14.10 3.86
CA ASP A 296 -19.92 13.62 4.32
C ASP A 296 -20.19 12.20 3.87
N ASN A 297 -19.86 11.84 2.62
CA ASN A 297 -19.94 10.47 2.10
C ASN A 297 -18.68 10.13 1.29
N VAL A 298 -18.35 8.84 1.24
CA VAL A 298 -17.18 8.33 0.51
C VAL A 298 -17.63 7.23 -0.45
N ILE A 299 -17.14 7.30 -1.68
CA ILE A 299 -17.31 6.26 -2.70
C ILE A 299 -15.93 5.69 -3.04
N ILE A 300 -15.67 4.43 -2.73
CA ILE A 300 -14.40 3.75 -3.03
C ILE A 300 -14.59 2.99 -4.35
N ILE A 301 -13.87 3.39 -5.37
CA ILE A 301 -13.85 2.71 -6.66
C ILE A 301 -12.67 1.74 -6.75
N ASN A 302 -12.63 0.95 -7.82
CA ASN A 302 -11.54 0.00 -8.07
C ASN A 302 -11.43 -1.15 -7.05
N CYS A 303 -12.55 -1.49 -6.38
CA CYS A 303 -12.63 -2.59 -5.44
C CYS A 303 -12.67 -3.94 -6.17
N LYS A 304 -11.57 -4.28 -6.86
CA LYS A 304 -11.44 -5.48 -7.68
C LYS A 304 -10.21 -6.30 -7.32
N ASN A 305 -10.28 -7.59 -7.58
CA ASN A 305 -9.23 -8.56 -7.28
C ASN A 305 -8.26 -8.71 -8.47
N GLU A 306 -7.55 -7.63 -8.83
CA GLU A 306 -6.59 -7.55 -9.93
C GLU A 306 -5.29 -6.90 -9.48
N THR A 307 -4.25 -6.91 -10.37
CA THR A 307 -2.94 -6.29 -10.07
C THR A 307 -3.09 -4.82 -9.66
N TYR A 308 -3.94 -4.06 -10.38
CA TYR A 308 -4.25 -2.67 -10.07
C TYR A 308 -5.62 -2.57 -9.36
N GLY A 309 -5.87 -3.44 -8.40
CA GLY A 309 -7.09 -3.44 -7.59
C GLY A 309 -6.93 -2.74 -6.24
N PHE A 310 -7.90 -3.00 -5.36
CA PHE A 310 -7.82 -2.65 -3.95
C PHE A 310 -8.26 -3.87 -3.12
N PRO A 311 -7.34 -4.64 -2.54
CA PRO A 311 -5.91 -4.36 -2.37
C PRO A 311 -5.11 -4.39 -3.67
N SER A 312 -4.05 -3.57 -3.70
CA SER A 312 -3.04 -3.61 -4.75
C SER A 312 -2.26 -4.92 -4.67
N LYS A 313 -2.00 -5.52 -5.84
CA LYS A 313 -1.14 -6.70 -5.95
C LYS A 313 0.19 -6.38 -6.62
N ILE A 314 0.53 -5.08 -6.66
CA ILE A 314 1.84 -4.64 -7.10
C ILE A 314 2.80 -4.90 -5.95
N GLU A 315 3.79 -5.72 -6.22
CA GLU A 315 4.89 -5.98 -5.31
C GLU A 315 6.02 -4.99 -5.60
N ASP A 316 6.68 -4.55 -4.54
CA ASP A 316 7.92 -3.79 -4.65
C ASP A 316 9.03 -4.68 -5.23
N ASP A 317 10.04 -4.03 -5.84
CA ASP A 317 11.23 -4.75 -6.27
C ASP A 317 11.93 -5.34 -5.02
N PRO A 318 12.35 -6.61 -5.09
CA PRO A 318 12.96 -7.29 -3.96
C PRO A 318 14.12 -6.55 -3.30
N VAL A 319 14.92 -5.81 -4.08
CA VAL A 319 16.06 -5.06 -3.52
C VAL A 319 15.61 -3.96 -2.54
N LEU A 320 14.37 -3.51 -2.61
CA LEU A 320 13.82 -2.54 -1.65
C LEU A 320 13.62 -3.14 -0.25
N SER A 321 13.56 -4.47 -0.12
CA SER A 321 13.45 -5.12 1.20
C SER A 321 14.65 -4.87 2.11
N PHE A 322 15.81 -4.51 1.56
CA PHE A 322 16.97 -4.10 2.35
C PHE A 322 16.77 -2.75 3.08
N VAL A 323 15.92 -1.89 2.52
CA VAL A 323 15.73 -0.51 3.01
C VAL A 323 14.30 -0.17 3.40
N ILE A 324 13.33 -1.02 3.08
CA ILE A 324 11.92 -0.87 3.47
C ILE A 324 11.52 -2.04 4.35
N LYS A 325 11.12 -1.76 5.58
CA LYS A 325 10.60 -2.75 6.51
C LYS A 325 9.10 -2.90 6.30
N GLY A 326 8.69 -3.82 5.43
CA GLY A 326 7.28 -4.15 5.25
C GLY A 326 6.70 -4.87 6.47
N ASP A 327 5.42 -4.60 6.74
CA ASP A 327 4.65 -5.36 7.74
C ASP A 327 4.19 -6.69 7.13
N LYS A 328 4.81 -7.78 7.56
CA LYS A 328 4.52 -9.16 7.09
C LYS A 328 3.60 -9.94 8.05
N SER A 329 2.97 -9.25 8.99
CA SER A 329 2.12 -9.88 10.02
C SER A 329 0.87 -10.56 9.46
N ILE A 330 0.32 -10.01 8.37
CA ILE A 330 -0.81 -10.56 7.61
C ILE A 330 -0.69 -10.17 6.13
N GLU A 331 -1.30 -10.97 5.24
CA GLU A 331 -1.35 -10.63 3.82
C GLU A 331 -2.03 -9.26 3.61
N TYR A 332 -1.42 -8.42 2.78
CA TYR A 332 -1.87 -7.05 2.51
C TYR A 332 -2.00 -6.15 3.76
N ALA A 333 -1.13 -6.30 4.77
CA ALA A 333 -1.21 -5.54 6.01
C ALA A 333 -1.29 -4.01 5.77
N GLU A 334 -0.44 -3.45 4.90
CA GLU A 334 -0.47 -2.02 4.56
C GLU A 334 -1.70 -1.63 3.74
N GLU A 335 -2.10 -2.44 2.75
CA GLU A 335 -3.33 -2.22 1.98
C GLU A 335 -4.58 -2.28 2.86
N ARG A 336 -4.57 -3.14 3.90
CA ARG A 336 -5.65 -3.20 4.89
C ARG A 336 -5.75 -1.92 5.70
N ARG A 337 -4.62 -1.35 6.15
CA ARG A 337 -4.60 -0.02 6.78
C ARG A 337 -5.07 1.07 5.83
N LEU A 338 -4.64 1.01 4.57
CA LEU A 338 -5.09 1.97 3.56
C LEU A 338 -6.60 1.88 3.30
N PHE A 339 -7.16 0.67 3.28
CA PHE A 339 -8.60 0.48 3.13
C PHE A 339 -9.38 0.97 4.36
N TYR A 340 -8.84 0.74 5.57
CA TYR A 340 -9.36 1.33 6.81
C TYR A 340 -9.36 2.86 6.75
N VAL A 341 -8.25 3.46 6.30
CA VAL A 341 -8.17 4.92 6.10
C VAL A 341 -9.25 5.38 5.13
N ALA A 342 -9.41 4.71 3.99
CA ALA A 342 -10.44 5.04 3.00
C ALA A 342 -11.86 4.98 3.59
N MET A 343 -12.20 3.91 4.29
CA MET A 343 -13.52 3.75 4.94
C MET A 343 -13.78 4.83 5.99
N THR A 344 -12.77 5.24 6.75
CA THR A 344 -12.93 6.20 7.85
C THR A 344 -12.87 7.67 7.42
N ARG A 345 -12.79 7.96 6.12
CA ARG A 345 -12.89 9.35 5.62
C ARG A 345 -14.32 9.90 5.63
N THR A 346 -15.31 9.05 5.79
CA THR A 346 -16.72 9.43 5.80
C THR A 346 -17.21 9.95 7.16
N LYS A 347 -18.18 10.87 7.13
CA LYS A 347 -18.99 11.20 8.30
C LYS A 347 -20.28 10.38 8.37
N ASN A 348 -20.75 9.88 7.22
CA ASN A 348 -22.00 9.12 7.10
C ASN A 348 -21.71 7.70 6.55
N ARG A 349 -21.83 7.48 5.24
CA ARG A 349 -21.76 6.17 4.61
C ARG A 349 -20.53 5.97 3.73
N VAL A 350 -20.13 4.73 3.60
CA VAL A 350 -19.15 4.28 2.63
C VAL A 350 -19.86 3.50 1.53
N PHE A 351 -19.60 3.87 0.29
CA PHE A 351 -20.05 3.14 -0.89
C PHE A 351 -18.84 2.47 -1.54
N CYS A 352 -18.93 1.19 -1.85
CA CYS A 352 -17.86 0.47 -2.53
C CYS A 352 -18.35 0.00 -3.90
N ILE A 353 -17.57 0.25 -4.94
CA ILE A 353 -17.93 -0.10 -6.31
C ILE A 353 -17.03 -1.23 -6.79
N ALA A 354 -17.62 -2.37 -7.16
CA ALA A 354 -16.90 -3.59 -7.50
C ALA A 354 -17.47 -4.30 -8.73
N PRO A 355 -16.64 -4.94 -9.57
CA PRO A 355 -17.13 -5.81 -10.62
C PRO A 355 -17.70 -7.12 -10.04
N GLU A 356 -18.72 -7.68 -10.68
CA GLU A 356 -19.36 -8.94 -10.28
C GLU A 356 -18.43 -10.14 -10.45
N GLU A 357 -17.58 -10.11 -11.48
CA GLU A 357 -16.75 -11.25 -11.87
C GLU A 357 -15.50 -11.43 -11.00
N ASN A 358 -14.97 -10.35 -10.43
CA ASN A 358 -13.75 -10.40 -9.64
C ASN A 358 -13.69 -9.32 -8.56
N PRO A 359 -14.65 -9.31 -7.63
CA PRO A 359 -14.69 -8.32 -6.55
C PRO A 359 -13.47 -8.43 -5.64
N SER A 360 -13.15 -7.32 -4.98
CA SER A 360 -12.08 -7.25 -3.97
C SER A 360 -12.28 -8.28 -2.87
N GLU A 361 -11.21 -8.97 -2.50
CA GLU A 361 -11.22 -9.89 -1.37
C GLU A 361 -11.56 -9.19 -0.02
N PHE A 362 -11.27 -7.89 0.11
CA PHE A 362 -11.69 -7.10 1.26
C PHE A 362 -13.21 -6.93 1.31
N LEU A 363 -13.87 -6.76 0.17
CA LEU A 363 -15.32 -6.68 0.11
C LEU A 363 -16.00 -8.02 0.39
N LEU A 364 -15.43 -9.12 -0.13
CA LEU A 364 -15.90 -10.47 0.18
C LEU A 364 -15.79 -10.76 1.68
N GLU A 365 -14.70 -10.34 2.31
CA GLU A 365 -14.50 -10.43 3.75
C GLU A 365 -15.54 -9.61 4.51
N LEU A 366 -15.73 -8.34 4.14
CA LEU A 366 -16.69 -7.46 4.80
C LEU A 366 -18.12 -8.02 4.71
N LYS A 367 -18.55 -8.48 3.52
CA LYS A 367 -19.91 -9.01 3.33
C LYS A 367 -20.14 -10.32 4.09
N ARG A 368 -19.12 -11.19 4.15
CA ARG A 368 -19.20 -12.45 4.89
C ARG A 368 -19.30 -12.23 6.40
N ASP A 369 -18.54 -11.28 6.94
CA ASP A 369 -18.33 -11.16 8.38
C ASP A 369 -19.27 -10.14 9.05
N TYR A 370 -19.88 -9.24 8.27
CA TYR A 370 -20.72 -8.15 8.82
C TYR A 370 -22.10 -8.10 8.18
N LYS A 371 -23.13 -8.31 9.00
CA LYS A 371 -24.54 -8.34 8.57
C LYS A 371 -25.05 -6.98 8.05
N ASN A 372 -24.49 -5.87 8.55
CA ASN A 372 -24.87 -4.51 8.20
C ASN A 372 -24.15 -3.96 6.96
N VAL A 373 -23.45 -4.82 6.22
CA VAL A 373 -22.94 -4.52 4.89
C VAL A 373 -23.99 -4.89 3.85
N VAL A 374 -24.53 -3.90 3.15
CA VAL A 374 -25.54 -4.09 2.12
C VAL A 374 -24.87 -4.35 0.78
N LEU A 375 -25.32 -5.39 0.07
CA LEU A 375 -24.90 -5.70 -1.30
C LEU A 375 -26.06 -5.40 -2.24
N ASN A 376 -25.86 -4.45 -3.14
CA ASN A 376 -26.77 -4.13 -4.24
C ASN A 376 -26.18 -4.65 -5.55
N GLY A 377 -26.66 -5.77 -6.01
CA GLY A 377 -26.17 -6.57 -7.13
C GLY A 377 -25.81 -7.97 -6.69
N GLU A 378 -25.05 -8.66 -7.50
CA GLU A 378 -24.72 -10.06 -7.28
C GLU A 378 -23.20 -10.28 -7.38
N TRP A 379 -22.71 -11.32 -6.75
CA TRP A 379 -21.38 -11.87 -7.00
C TRP A 379 -21.51 -13.07 -7.92
N ASN A 380 -20.58 -13.25 -8.83
CA ASN A 380 -20.48 -14.50 -9.55
C ASN A 380 -20.15 -15.63 -8.56
N GLU A 381 -21.00 -16.65 -8.46
CA GLU A 381 -20.87 -17.75 -7.49
C GLU A 381 -19.51 -18.46 -7.58
N ASN A 382 -18.94 -18.58 -8.78
CA ASN A 382 -17.62 -19.17 -8.98
C ASN A 382 -16.48 -18.35 -8.35
N VAL A 383 -16.70 -17.07 -8.07
CA VAL A 383 -15.71 -16.20 -7.40
C VAL A 383 -15.77 -16.35 -5.89
N VAL A 384 -16.98 -16.49 -5.34
CA VAL A 384 -17.22 -16.64 -3.89
C VAL A 384 -16.80 -18.03 -3.43
N ASN A 385 -17.08 -19.06 -4.23
CA ASN A 385 -16.82 -20.47 -3.93
C ASN A 385 -15.59 -21.04 -4.68
N GLY A 386 -14.83 -20.19 -5.35
CA GLY A 386 -13.65 -20.60 -6.12
C GLY A 386 -12.60 -21.35 -5.30
N PRO A 387 -11.75 -22.16 -5.95
CA PRO A 387 -10.76 -22.97 -5.24
C PRO A 387 -9.86 -22.10 -4.39
N LYS A 388 -9.65 -22.53 -3.14
CA LYS A 388 -8.70 -21.90 -2.20
C LYS A 388 -7.36 -21.65 -2.90
N ARG A 389 -6.77 -20.47 -2.71
CA ARG A 389 -5.47 -20.13 -3.29
C ARG A 389 -4.47 -21.26 -3.02
N LYS A 390 -3.78 -21.69 -4.07
CA LYS A 390 -2.69 -22.66 -3.92
C LYS A 390 -1.55 -22.00 -3.16
N LEU A 391 -1.05 -22.70 -2.16
CA LEU A 391 0.05 -22.19 -1.33
C LEU A 391 1.39 -22.73 -1.85
N CYS A 392 2.42 -21.91 -1.71
CA CYS A 392 3.79 -22.31 -2.01
C CYS A 392 4.19 -23.50 -1.13
N PRO A 393 4.69 -24.60 -1.71
CA PRO A 393 5.09 -25.77 -0.95
C PRO A 393 6.32 -25.50 -0.08
N VAL A 394 7.14 -24.49 -0.43
CA VAL A 394 8.36 -24.12 0.28
C VAL A 394 8.07 -23.26 1.50
N CYS A 395 7.38 -22.10 1.32
CA CYS A 395 7.22 -21.10 2.37
C CYS A 395 5.77 -20.85 2.78
N LYS A 396 4.81 -21.57 2.20
CA LYS A 396 3.36 -21.48 2.49
C LYS A 396 2.69 -20.14 2.12
N PHE A 397 3.39 -19.24 1.45
CA PHE A 397 2.78 -18.04 0.90
C PHE A 397 1.88 -18.39 -0.30
N PRO A 398 0.89 -17.55 -0.64
CA PRO A 398 0.05 -17.76 -1.80
C PRO A 398 0.85 -17.84 -3.09
N LEU A 399 0.40 -18.65 -4.04
CA LEU A 399 0.94 -18.68 -5.38
C LEU A 399 0.11 -17.81 -6.30
N GLN A 400 0.79 -17.03 -7.15
CA GLN A 400 0.19 -16.21 -8.19
C GLN A 400 0.47 -16.79 -9.57
N TYR A 401 -0.58 -16.90 -10.40
CA TYR A 401 -0.45 -17.41 -11.77
C TYR A 401 -0.22 -16.26 -12.73
N ARG A 402 1.00 -16.13 -13.25
CA ARG A 402 1.40 -15.04 -14.16
C ARG A 402 2.06 -15.57 -15.43
N TYR A 403 1.88 -14.83 -16.53
CA TYR A 403 2.64 -15.05 -17.75
C TYR A 403 4.01 -14.39 -17.61
N LYS A 404 5.08 -15.17 -17.83
CA LYS A 404 6.47 -14.71 -17.85
C LYS A 404 6.95 -14.62 -19.30
N ASN A 405 7.12 -13.41 -19.82
CA ASN A 405 7.57 -13.16 -21.17
C ASN A 405 8.94 -13.82 -21.46
N ALA A 406 9.85 -13.82 -20.49
CA ALA A 406 11.18 -14.45 -20.62
C ALA A 406 11.12 -15.93 -20.96
N PHE A 407 10.03 -16.61 -20.62
CA PHE A 407 9.88 -18.06 -20.85
C PHE A 407 8.76 -18.39 -21.84
N GLY A 408 7.95 -17.41 -22.26
CA GLY A 408 6.77 -17.64 -23.07
C GLY A 408 5.71 -18.52 -22.38
N LEU A 409 5.73 -18.62 -21.06
CA LEU A 409 4.94 -19.56 -20.27
C LEU A 409 4.17 -18.88 -19.15
N ARG A 410 3.03 -19.46 -18.78
CA ARG A 410 2.32 -19.14 -17.54
C ARG A 410 2.84 -20.00 -16.41
N LEU A 411 3.26 -19.36 -15.31
CA LEU A 411 3.83 -20.01 -14.14
C LEU A 411 3.08 -19.64 -12.88
N HIS A 412 3.05 -20.54 -11.91
CA HIS A 412 2.70 -20.24 -10.53
C HIS A 412 3.96 -19.74 -9.81
N LEU A 413 3.91 -18.48 -9.36
CA LEU A 413 5.01 -17.79 -8.69
C LEU A 413 4.67 -17.63 -7.23
N CYS A 414 5.63 -17.90 -6.35
CA CYS A 414 5.47 -17.56 -4.94
C CYS A 414 5.37 -16.04 -4.78
N THR A 415 4.42 -15.58 -3.97
CA THR A 415 4.25 -14.16 -3.64
C THR A 415 5.10 -13.72 -2.46
N ASN A 416 5.76 -14.66 -1.77
CA ASN A 416 6.82 -14.33 -0.84
C ASN A 416 8.02 -13.84 -1.65
N GLU A 417 8.50 -12.64 -1.35
CA GLU A 417 9.57 -11.94 -2.06
C GLU A 417 10.53 -12.90 -2.79
N PRO A 418 10.71 -12.80 -4.14
CA PRO A 418 11.44 -13.78 -4.92
C PRO A 418 12.82 -14.13 -4.37
N GLU A 419 13.43 -13.22 -3.64
CA GLU A 419 14.70 -13.41 -2.95
C GLU A 419 14.63 -14.33 -1.74
N LEU A 420 13.48 -14.38 -1.07
CA LEU A 420 13.29 -15.23 0.10
C LEU A 420 12.86 -16.64 -0.28
N CYS A 421 12.10 -16.81 -1.35
CA CYS A 421 11.58 -18.10 -1.78
C CYS A 421 11.92 -18.44 -3.23
N GLY A 422 11.71 -17.53 -4.17
CA GLY A 422 11.97 -17.69 -5.60
C GLY A 422 11.21 -18.85 -6.27
N PHE A 423 10.29 -19.51 -5.55
CA PHE A 423 9.60 -20.70 -6.06
C PHE A 423 8.71 -20.37 -7.25
N MET A 424 8.93 -21.08 -8.35
CA MET A 424 8.13 -21.01 -9.57
C MET A 424 7.90 -22.42 -10.11
N THR A 425 6.67 -22.69 -10.58
CA THR A 425 6.35 -23.97 -11.22
C THR A 425 5.22 -23.82 -12.23
N ASN A 426 5.22 -24.68 -13.25
CA ASN A 426 4.06 -24.91 -14.12
C ASN A 426 3.48 -26.33 -13.94
N ASP A 427 4.09 -27.12 -13.07
CA ASP A 427 3.62 -28.47 -12.75
C ASP A 427 2.82 -28.48 -11.44
N LEU A 428 1.52 -28.71 -11.57
CA LEU A 428 0.58 -28.87 -10.46
C LEU A 428 -0.05 -30.27 -10.47
N SER A 429 0.63 -31.25 -11.03
CA SER A 429 0.12 -32.61 -11.21
C SER A 429 -0.29 -33.26 -9.88
N GLY A 430 -1.48 -33.83 -9.82
CA GLY A 430 -1.96 -34.67 -8.73
C GLY A 430 -2.09 -34.01 -7.34
N GLY A 431 -2.16 -32.67 -7.27
CA GLY A 431 -2.22 -31.95 -6.00
C GLY A 431 -0.90 -31.87 -5.22
N LYS A 432 0.16 -32.50 -5.71
CA LYS A 432 1.53 -32.37 -5.19
C LYS A 432 2.36 -31.55 -6.17
N MET A 433 2.91 -30.44 -5.71
CA MET A 433 3.85 -29.63 -6.48
C MET A 433 5.24 -30.25 -6.35
N SER A 434 5.85 -30.61 -7.48
CA SER A 434 7.25 -31.01 -7.51
C SER A 434 8.13 -29.81 -7.21
N ILE A 435 8.96 -29.92 -6.18
CA ILE A 435 9.97 -28.90 -5.83
C ILE A 435 11.30 -29.45 -6.31
N MET A 436 11.70 -29.10 -7.52
CA MET A 436 13.02 -29.46 -8.03
C MET A 436 13.86 -28.21 -8.20
N LYS A 437 14.91 -28.08 -7.40
CA LYS A 437 15.93 -27.05 -7.60
C LYS A 437 16.86 -27.44 -8.74
N CYS A 438 17.42 -26.41 -9.39
CA CYS A 438 18.45 -26.62 -10.40
C CYS A 438 19.78 -26.99 -9.73
N ASP A 439 20.36 -28.10 -10.15
CA ASP A 439 21.62 -28.57 -9.58
C ASP A 439 22.83 -27.71 -9.99
N GLU A 440 22.74 -27.01 -11.11
CA GLU A 440 23.80 -26.13 -11.61
C GLU A 440 23.85 -24.80 -10.91
N CYS A 441 22.73 -24.03 -10.91
CA CYS A 441 22.73 -22.69 -10.32
C CYS A 441 22.28 -22.64 -8.86
N LYS A 442 21.72 -23.73 -8.32
CA LYS A 442 21.20 -23.92 -6.95
C LYS A 442 20.15 -22.90 -6.47
N ASP A 443 19.89 -21.85 -7.24
CA ASP A 443 18.94 -20.79 -6.94
C ASP A 443 17.64 -20.89 -7.74
N GLY A 444 17.68 -21.42 -8.97
CA GLY A 444 16.51 -21.60 -9.83
C GLY A 444 15.76 -22.89 -9.55
N TYR A 445 14.54 -22.95 -10.08
CA TYR A 445 13.70 -24.15 -10.04
C TYR A 445 13.54 -24.73 -11.44
N LEU A 446 13.40 -26.06 -11.52
CA LEU A 446 13.15 -26.73 -12.79
C LEU A 446 11.66 -26.60 -13.15
N ILE A 447 11.40 -26.14 -14.37
CA ILE A 447 10.06 -26.03 -14.95
C ILE A 447 9.99 -26.79 -16.26
N VAL A 448 8.80 -27.26 -16.63
CA VAL A 448 8.59 -27.92 -17.91
C VAL A 448 8.61 -26.87 -19.03
N LYS A 449 9.59 -26.95 -19.91
CA LYS A 449 9.71 -26.17 -21.14
C LYS A 449 9.41 -27.03 -22.35
N ARG A 450 8.91 -26.41 -23.43
CA ARG A 450 8.66 -27.07 -24.70
C ARG A 450 9.59 -26.50 -25.76
N ARG A 451 10.19 -27.38 -26.53
CA ARG A 451 10.91 -27.01 -27.75
C ARG A 451 10.48 -28.00 -28.84
N ASP A 452 9.92 -27.48 -29.91
CA ASP A 452 9.30 -28.26 -30.98
C ASP A 452 8.24 -29.24 -30.41
N ASN A 453 8.34 -30.53 -30.66
CA ASN A 453 7.44 -31.56 -30.16
C ASN A 453 7.93 -32.26 -28.87
N SER A 454 9.00 -31.78 -28.26
CA SER A 454 9.58 -32.37 -27.05
C SER A 454 9.37 -31.47 -25.81
N CYS A 455 9.17 -32.13 -24.65
CA CYS A 455 9.17 -31.47 -23.35
C CYS A 455 10.46 -31.76 -22.61
N PHE A 456 11.06 -30.78 -21.97
CA PHE A 456 12.24 -30.92 -21.15
C PHE A 456 12.15 -30.10 -19.87
N LEU A 457 12.93 -30.43 -18.86
CA LEU A 457 13.07 -29.62 -17.66
C LEU A 457 14.16 -28.57 -17.86
N GLY A 458 13.80 -27.32 -17.71
CA GLY A 458 14.73 -26.20 -17.83
C GLY A 458 14.69 -25.31 -16.60
N CYS A 459 15.83 -24.73 -16.25
CA CYS A 459 15.95 -23.85 -15.10
C CYS A 459 15.19 -22.51 -15.30
N THR A 460 14.73 -21.92 -14.20
CA THR A 460 14.07 -20.59 -14.17
C THR A 460 15.06 -19.41 -14.19
N ASN A 461 16.36 -19.70 -14.06
CA ASN A 461 17.43 -18.72 -14.20
C ASN A 461 18.08 -18.81 -15.56
#